data_fc63e50b26b9bfc4a22d7d1618743ace
#
_entry.id   fc63e50b26b9bfc4a22d7d1618743ace
#
_cell.length_a   1.000
_cell.length_b   1.000
_cell.length_c   1.000
_cell.angle_alpha   90.00
_cell.angle_beta   90.00
_cell.angle_gamma   90.00
#
_symmetry.space_group_name_H-M   'P 1'
#
loop_
_entity.id
_entity.type
_entity.pdbx_description
1 polymer ?
#
loop_
_entity_poly.entity_id
_entity_poly.type
_entity_poly.pdbx_seq_one_letter_code
_entity_poly.pdbx_strand_id
1 'polypeptide(L)'
;RIEAARYERITKGLQDAESHALRNRYTLDIYEQTGRLLNYPVRLLMALENYDKANGEDERAASLRQIKKVCSYFKEMRAGLESVYSQTRFMSNPEGYIADQNHHRHLAAMTNNSDWLYLYELPMVEKIESWMKTLDE
;
A
#
# COMPACT_ATOMS: atom_id res chain seq x y z
N ARG A 1 -1.45 14.80 -9.69
CA ARG A 1 -0.39 14.47 -10.70
C ARG A 1 1.00 14.87 -10.21
N ILE A 2 1.19 16.10 -9.69
CA ILE A 2 2.50 16.58 -9.16
C ILE A 2 2.98 15.69 -8.01
N GLU A 3 2.10 15.34 -7.07
CA GLU A 3 2.43 14.46 -5.94
C GLU A 3 2.81 13.05 -6.41
N ALA A 4 2.10 12.46 -7.36
CA ALA A 4 2.45 11.15 -7.91
C ALA A 4 3.86 11.14 -8.49
N ALA A 5 4.21 12.15 -9.30
CA ALA A 5 5.55 12.29 -9.87
C ALA A 5 6.63 12.54 -8.80
N ARG A 6 6.27 13.21 -7.69
CA ARG A 6 7.17 13.41 -6.54
C ARG A 6 7.47 12.08 -5.85
N TYR A 7 6.45 11.28 -5.54
CA TYR A 7 6.65 9.96 -4.93
C TYR A 7 7.42 8.99 -5.83
N GLU A 8 7.19 9.03 -7.14
CA GLU A 8 7.96 8.22 -8.10
C GLU A 8 9.45 8.58 -8.09
N ARG A 9 9.78 9.87 -8.03
CA ARG A 9 11.17 10.32 -7.93
C ARG A 9 11.82 9.89 -6.62
N ILE A 10 11.10 9.98 -5.50
CA ILE A 10 11.59 9.53 -4.18
C ILE A 10 11.85 8.03 -4.22
N THR A 11 10.90 7.22 -4.68
CA THR A 11 11.04 5.77 -4.77
C THR A 11 12.23 5.37 -5.65
N LYS A 12 12.37 6.01 -6.82
CA LYS A 12 13.51 5.77 -7.71
C LYS A 12 14.85 6.13 -7.06
N GLY A 13 14.90 7.26 -6.35
CA GLY A 13 16.11 7.67 -5.61
C GLY A 13 16.47 6.69 -4.49
N LEU A 14 15.50 6.11 -3.82
CA LEU A 14 15.72 5.08 -2.80
C LEU A 14 16.24 3.77 -3.41
N GLN A 15 15.67 3.33 -4.54
CA GLN A 15 16.14 2.15 -5.29
C GLN A 15 17.58 2.32 -5.78
N ASP A 16 17.91 3.50 -6.29
CA ASP A 16 19.29 3.83 -6.71
C ASP A 16 20.25 3.81 -5.52
N ALA A 17 19.88 4.43 -4.41
CA ALA A 17 20.67 4.40 -3.18
C ALA A 17 20.85 2.98 -2.64
N GLU A 18 19.80 2.14 -2.66
CA GLU A 18 19.87 0.74 -2.25
C GLU A 18 20.85 -0.07 -3.10
N SER A 19 20.84 0.13 -4.42
CA SER A 19 21.72 -0.59 -5.35
C SER A 19 23.22 -0.34 -5.09
N HIS A 20 23.54 0.82 -4.50
CA HIS A 20 24.91 1.23 -4.15
C HIS A 20 25.25 1.06 -2.67
N ALA A 21 24.28 0.73 -1.82
CA ALA A 21 24.49 0.64 -0.39
C ALA A 21 25.27 -0.62 0.00
N LEU A 22 26.37 -0.43 0.72
CA LEU A 22 27.15 -1.50 1.31
C LEU A 22 26.66 -1.90 2.71
N ARG A 23 25.93 -0.99 3.37
CA ARG A 23 25.40 -1.18 4.73
C ARG A 23 23.99 -0.60 4.82
N ASN A 24 23.21 -1.05 5.81
CA ASN A 24 21.86 -0.53 6.10
C ASN A 24 20.87 -0.67 4.95
N ARG A 25 21.03 -1.63 4.05
CA ARG A 25 20.10 -1.92 2.95
C ARG A 25 18.68 -2.10 3.47
N TYR A 26 18.52 -2.86 4.54
CA TYR A 26 17.23 -3.06 5.21
C TYR A 26 16.49 -1.74 5.49
N THR A 27 17.19 -0.69 5.93
CA THR A 27 16.57 0.62 6.19
C THR A 27 16.08 1.27 4.90
N LEU A 28 16.83 1.13 3.80
CA LEU A 28 16.43 1.64 2.48
C LEU A 28 15.22 0.86 1.94
N ASP A 29 15.20 -0.46 2.10
CA ASP A 29 14.06 -1.32 1.74
C ASP A 29 12.77 -0.86 2.47
N ILE A 30 12.85 -0.60 3.77
CA ILE A 30 11.71 -0.08 4.54
C ILE A 30 11.23 1.27 3.99
N TYR A 31 12.16 2.19 3.69
CA TYR A 31 11.79 3.50 3.13
C TYR A 31 11.20 3.39 1.73
N GLU A 32 11.71 2.48 0.89
CA GLU A 32 11.13 2.22 -0.43
C GLU A 32 9.69 1.73 -0.31
N GLN A 33 9.44 0.70 0.51
CA GLN A 33 8.10 0.16 0.70
C GLN A 33 7.15 1.20 1.32
N THR A 34 7.64 2.01 2.25
CA THR A 34 6.88 3.13 2.81
C THR A 34 6.54 4.17 1.73
N GLY A 35 7.49 4.50 0.86
CA GLY A 35 7.24 5.41 -0.28
C GLY A 35 6.18 4.87 -1.24
N ARG A 36 6.18 3.56 -1.49
CA ARG A 36 5.14 2.89 -2.28
C ARG A 36 3.76 2.97 -1.62
N LEU A 37 3.68 2.74 -0.31
CA LEU A 37 2.44 2.86 0.47
C LEU A 37 1.88 4.28 0.39
N LEU A 38 2.72 5.31 0.56
CA LEU A 38 2.30 6.70 0.49
C LEU A 38 1.85 7.13 -0.92
N ASN A 39 2.40 6.52 -1.97
CA ASN A 39 2.03 6.81 -3.35
C ASN A 39 0.70 6.15 -3.76
N TYR A 40 0.32 5.05 -3.13
CA TYR A 40 -0.88 4.29 -3.47
C TYR A 40 -2.17 5.12 -3.45
N PRO A 41 -2.52 5.88 -2.39
CA PRO A 41 -3.75 6.67 -2.35
C PRO A 41 -3.82 7.71 -3.47
N VAL A 42 -2.69 8.34 -3.80
CA VAL A 42 -2.61 9.33 -4.89
C VAL A 42 -2.90 8.69 -6.24
N ARG A 43 -2.32 7.51 -6.51
CA ARG A 43 -2.58 6.75 -7.75
C ARG A 43 -4.04 6.31 -7.84
N LEU A 44 -4.62 5.88 -6.72
CA LEU A 44 -6.00 5.45 -6.67
C LEU A 44 -6.95 6.61 -6.96
N LEU A 45 -6.76 7.75 -6.31
CA LEU A 45 -7.57 8.95 -6.56
C LEU A 45 -7.48 9.39 -8.03
N MET A 46 -6.29 9.37 -8.62
CA MET A 46 -6.12 9.69 -10.04
C MET A 46 -6.87 8.71 -10.96
N ALA A 47 -6.86 7.42 -10.64
CA ALA A 47 -7.56 6.42 -11.43
C ALA A 47 -9.09 6.57 -11.31
N LEU A 48 -9.60 6.85 -10.12
CA LEU A 48 -11.02 7.14 -9.88
C LEU A 48 -11.46 8.44 -10.56
N GLU A 49 -10.66 9.50 -10.51
CA GLU A 49 -10.91 10.75 -11.22
C GLU A 49 -10.98 10.56 -12.74
N ASN A 50 -10.09 9.73 -13.30
CA ASN A 50 -10.13 9.39 -14.72
C ASN A 50 -11.40 8.63 -15.10
N TYR A 51 -11.87 7.73 -14.23
CA TYR A 51 -13.13 7.01 -14.44
C TYR A 51 -14.33 7.95 -14.41
N ASP A 52 -14.39 8.86 -13.45
CA ASP A 52 -15.46 9.85 -13.30
C ASP A 52 -15.56 10.79 -14.52
N LYS A 53 -14.40 11.17 -15.08
CA LYS A 53 -14.31 12.06 -16.24
C LYS A 53 -14.38 11.35 -17.59
N ALA A 54 -14.48 10.03 -17.63
CA ALA A 54 -14.46 9.26 -18.87
C ALA A 54 -15.71 9.52 -19.71
N ASN A 55 -15.49 9.85 -20.97
CA ASN A 55 -16.51 10.11 -22.00
C ASN A 55 -16.64 8.88 -22.91
N GLY A 56 -17.56 8.00 -22.59
CA GLY A 56 -17.83 6.80 -23.38
C GLY A 56 -17.27 5.50 -22.78
N GLU A 57 -17.67 4.39 -23.40
CA GLU A 57 -17.41 3.05 -22.87
C GLU A 57 -15.92 2.67 -22.90
N ASP A 58 -15.21 3.02 -23.95
CA ASP A 58 -13.78 2.68 -24.09
C ASP A 58 -12.91 3.34 -23.03
N GLU A 59 -13.16 4.64 -22.75
CA GLU A 59 -12.44 5.39 -21.72
C GLU A 59 -12.77 4.86 -20.31
N ARG A 60 -14.05 4.52 -20.07
CA ARG A 60 -14.47 3.90 -18.82
C ARG A 60 -13.79 2.55 -18.61
N ALA A 61 -13.80 1.70 -19.63
CA ALA A 61 -13.15 0.39 -19.59
C ALA A 61 -11.63 0.52 -19.34
N ALA A 62 -10.97 1.50 -19.98
CA ALA A 62 -9.55 1.77 -19.74
C ALA A 62 -9.29 2.22 -18.28
N SER A 63 -10.15 3.09 -17.74
CA SER A 63 -10.05 3.57 -16.36
C SER A 63 -10.32 2.46 -15.35
N LEU A 64 -11.27 1.57 -15.60
CA LEU A 64 -11.49 0.37 -14.76
C LEU A 64 -10.28 -0.55 -14.73
N ARG A 65 -9.65 -0.78 -15.89
CA ARG A 65 -8.39 -1.54 -15.95
C ARG A 65 -7.29 -0.88 -15.11
N GLN A 66 -7.23 0.44 -15.12
CA GLN A 66 -6.28 1.19 -14.30
C GLN A 66 -6.57 1.07 -12.81
N ILE A 67 -7.83 1.18 -12.39
CA ILE A 67 -8.25 0.97 -11.00
C ILE A 67 -7.86 -0.43 -10.53
N LYS A 68 -8.14 -1.46 -11.34
CA LYS A 68 -7.76 -2.85 -11.05
C LYS A 68 -6.24 -3.01 -10.87
N LYS A 69 -5.43 -2.36 -11.71
CA LYS A 69 -3.96 -2.34 -11.56
C LYS A 69 -3.53 -1.69 -10.26
N VAL A 70 -4.17 -0.60 -9.83
CA VAL A 70 -3.83 0.07 -8.57
C VAL A 70 -4.20 -0.78 -7.37
N CYS A 71 -5.33 -1.50 -7.40
CA CYS A 71 -5.68 -2.47 -6.35
C CYS A 71 -4.67 -3.63 -6.29
N SER A 72 -4.24 -4.16 -7.43
CA SER A 72 -3.19 -5.19 -7.47
C SER A 72 -1.86 -4.65 -6.94
N TYR A 73 -1.49 -3.43 -7.29
CA TYR A 73 -0.30 -2.76 -6.77
C TYR A 73 -0.32 -2.63 -5.25
N PHE A 74 -1.48 -2.35 -4.64
CA PHE A 74 -1.61 -2.35 -3.19
C PHE A 74 -1.23 -3.70 -2.58
N LYS A 75 -1.72 -4.81 -3.16
CA LYS A 75 -1.43 -6.16 -2.67
C LYS A 75 0.08 -6.49 -2.77
N GLU A 76 0.69 -6.11 -3.86
CA GLU A 76 2.15 -6.28 -4.06
C GLU A 76 2.96 -5.44 -3.06
N MET A 77 2.59 -4.18 -2.90
CA MET A 77 3.22 -3.28 -1.95
C MET A 77 3.07 -3.78 -0.50
N ARG A 78 1.86 -4.23 -0.13
CA ARG A 78 1.61 -4.83 1.18
C ARG A 78 2.51 -6.02 1.43
N ALA A 79 2.56 -6.96 0.50
CA ALA A 79 3.41 -8.15 0.61
C ALA A 79 4.90 -7.77 0.73
N GLY A 80 5.36 -6.79 -0.05
CA GLY A 80 6.72 -6.26 0.02
C GLY A 80 7.05 -5.65 1.38
N LEU A 81 6.19 -4.77 1.89
CA LEU A 81 6.37 -4.15 3.20
C LEU A 81 6.38 -5.19 4.33
N GLU A 82 5.45 -6.13 4.32
CA GLU A 82 5.37 -7.20 5.31
C GLU A 82 6.61 -8.09 5.27
N SER A 83 7.10 -8.44 4.08
CA SER A 83 8.32 -9.24 3.90
C SER A 83 9.56 -8.56 4.50
N VAL A 84 9.73 -7.27 4.28
CA VAL A 84 10.87 -6.53 4.83
C VAL A 84 10.70 -6.30 6.34
N TYR A 85 9.51 -5.89 6.76
CA TYR A 85 9.21 -5.55 8.15
C TYR A 85 9.33 -6.76 9.08
N SER A 86 8.87 -7.93 8.65
CA SER A 86 8.92 -9.18 9.42
C SER A 86 10.34 -9.70 9.71
N GLN A 87 11.35 -9.20 9.00
CA GLN A 87 12.75 -9.59 9.27
C GLN A 87 13.23 -9.15 10.66
N THR A 88 12.66 -8.09 11.23
CA THR A 88 13.12 -7.52 12.50
C THR A 88 11.98 -7.21 13.47
N ARG A 89 10.71 -7.37 13.06
CA ARG A 89 9.53 -7.01 13.85
C ARG A 89 8.44 -8.06 13.72
N PHE A 90 7.64 -8.18 14.74
CA PHE A 90 6.43 -9.00 14.68
C PHE A 90 5.34 -8.27 13.91
N MET A 91 4.74 -8.98 12.94
CA MET A 91 3.60 -8.47 12.15
C MET A 91 2.27 -8.70 12.87
N SER A 92 2.24 -9.64 13.81
CA SER A 92 1.11 -9.97 14.67
C SER A 92 1.61 -10.22 16.08
N ASN A 93 0.70 -10.25 17.04
CA ASN A 93 1.04 -10.70 18.38
C ASN A 93 1.34 -12.18 18.38
N PRO A 94 2.55 -12.61 18.78
CA PRO A 94 2.81 -14.02 19.03
C PRO A 94 1.86 -14.56 20.11
N GLU A 95 1.56 -15.84 20.06
CA GLU A 95 0.81 -16.50 21.12
C GLU A 95 1.54 -16.31 22.46
N GLY A 96 0.82 -15.87 23.48
CA GLY A 96 1.38 -15.58 24.81
C GLY A 96 2.15 -14.26 24.93
N TYR A 97 2.15 -13.41 23.89
CA TYR A 97 2.77 -12.09 23.99
C TYR A 97 2.04 -11.19 24.99
N ILE A 98 2.79 -10.67 25.94
CA ILE A 98 2.30 -9.72 26.93
C ILE A 98 2.87 -8.34 26.60
N ALA A 99 2.00 -7.39 26.25
CA ALA A 99 2.41 -6.00 26.09
C ALA A 99 2.76 -5.40 27.45
N ASP A 100 4.03 -5.06 27.63
CA ASP A 100 4.56 -4.48 28.85
C ASP A 100 4.21 -2.98 29.02
N GLN A 101 3.83 -2.32 27.93
CA GLN A 101 3.54 -0.89 27.90
C GLN A 101 2.12 -0.60 27.44
N ASN A 102 1.41 0.24 28.18
CA ASN A 102 0.03 0.59 27.90
C ASN A 102 -0.20 1.24 26.52
N HIS A 103 0.76 2.02 26.03
CA HIS A 103 0.63 2.67 24.72
C HIS A 103 0.80 1.71 23.54
N HIS A 104 1.42 0.55 23.73
CA HIS A 104 1.50 -0.49 22.71
C HIS A 104 0.32 -1.46 22.75
N ARG A 105 -0.34 -1.56 23.90
CA ARG A 105 -1.44 -2.50 24.11
C ARG A 105 -2.61 -2.28 23.16
N HIS A 106 -2.97 -1.04 22.87
CA HIS A 106 -4.09 -0.75 21.96
C HIS A 106 -3.77 -1.10 20.51
N LEU A 107 -2.53 -0.88 20.05
CA LEU A 107 -2.09 -1.29 18.71
C LEU A 107 -2.09 -2.81 18.58
N ALA A 108 -1.54 -3.49 19.58
CA ALA A 108 -1.50 -4.95 19.63
C ALA A 108 -2.88 -5.60 19.73
N ALA A 109 -3.86 -4.90 20.33
CA ALA A 109 -5.23 -5.40 20.48
C ALA A 109 -6.15 -5.14 19.29
N MET A 110 -5.74 -4.28 18.34
CA MET A 110 -6.59 -3.91 17.19
C MET A 110 -6.81 -5.06 16.23
N THR A 111 -5.77 -5.84 15.95
CA THR A 111 -5.85 -6.99 15.05
C THR A 111 -4.84 -8.08 15.44
N ASN A 112 -5.13 -9.33 15.07
CA ASN A 112 -4.22 -10.45 15.25
C ASN A 112 -3.23 -10.61 14.07
N ASN A 113 -3.22 -9.66 13.15
CA ASN A 113 -2.40 -9.68 11.95
C ASN A 113 -1.86 -8.27 11.63
N SER A 114 -1.27 -8.07 10.46
CA SER A 114 -0.69 -6.80 10.03
C SER A 114 -1.71 -5.75 9.56
N ASP A 115 -3.00 -6.01 9.58
CA ASP A 115 -4.04 -5.13 8.99
C ASP A 115 -4.08 -3.76 9.65
N TRP A 116 -3.64 -3.65 10.91
CA TRP A 116 -3.50 -2.37 11.62
C TRP A 116 -2.56 -1.37 10.93
N LEU A 117 -1.65 -1.84 10.07
CA LEU A 117 -0.78 -0.97 9.24
C LEU A 117 -1.56 -0.28 8.11
N TYR A 118 -2.73 -0.81 7.75
CA TYR A 118 -3.48 -0.42 6.56
C TYR A 118 -4.93 -0.06 6.88
N LEU A 119 -5.14 0.69 7.97
CA LEU A 119 -6.47 1.03 8.52
C LEU A 119 -7.41 1.67 7.50
N TYR A 120 -6.88 2.42 6.55
CA TYR A 120 -7.66 3.11 5.53
C TYR A 120 -7.55 2.45 4.17
N GLU A 121 -6.37 1.99 3.82
CA GLU A 121 -6.06 1.46 2.50
C GLU A 121 -6.75 0.11 2.27
N LEU A 122 -6.69 -0.79 3.24
CA LEU A 122 -7.28 -2.12 3.12
C LEU A 122 -8.80 -2.07 2.93
N PRO A 123 -9.60 -1.40 3.79
CA PRO A 123 -11.04 -1.29 3.58
C PRO A 123 -11.42 -0.55 2.29
N MET A 124 -10.58 0.39 1.84
CA MET A 124 -10.80 1.10 0.58
C MET A 124 -10.63 0.18 -0.62
N VAL A 125 -9.57 -0.63 -0.65
CA VAL A 125 -9.37 -1.63 -1.71
C VAL A 125 -10.51 -2.61 -1.77
N GLU A 126 -10.93 -3.15 -0.63
CA GLU A 126 -12.04 -4.11 -0.54
C GLU A 126 -13.35 -3.53 -1.08
N LYS A 127 -13.68 -2.28 -0.72
CA LYS A 127 -14.85 -1.58 -1.23
C LYS A 127 -14.80 -1.36 -2.74
N ILE A 128 -13.65 -0.97 -3.26
CA ILE A 128 -13.47 -0.74 -4.70
C ILE A 128 -13.56 -2.06 -5.47
N GLU A 129 -12.93 -3.13 -4.99
CA GLU A 129 -13.03 -4.46 -5.61
C GLU A 129 -14.47 -4.99 -5.58
N SER A 130 -15.21 -4.75 -4.49
CA SER A 130 -16.61 -5.10 -4.39
C SER A 130 -17.47 -4.31 -5.38
N TRP A 131 -17.25 -3.00 -5.47
CA TRP A 131 -17.93 -2.15 -6.45
C TRP A 131 -17.64 -2.57 -7.88
N MET A 132 -16.39 -2.85 -8.24
CA MET A 132 -16.05 -3.32 -9.59
C MET A 132 -16.78 -4.60 -9.98
N LYS A 133 -17.03 -5.51 -9.05
CA LYS A 133 -17.81 -6.73 -9.30
C LYS A 133 -19.25 -6.43 -9.69
N THR A 134 -19.87 -5.38 -9.13
CA THR A 134 -21.24 -4.98 -9.48
C THR A 134 -21.37 -4.36 -10.87
N LEU A 135 -20.26 -4.02 -11.52
CA LEU A 135 -20.25 -3.49 -12.88
C LEU A 135 -20.15 -4.60 -13.95
N ASP A 136 -19.73 -5.80 -13.54
CA ASP A 136 -19.62 -6.97 -14.40
C ASP A 136 -20.92 -7.81 -14.43
N GLU A 137 -21.91 -7.48 -13.57
CA GLU A 137 -23.27 -8.06 -13.50
C GLU A 137 -24.26 -7.26 -14.38
#